data_1d767cfeadd3ba1e3fd409afa5e024b2
#
_entry.id   1d767cfeadd3ba1e3fd409afa5e024b2
#
_cell.length_a   1.000
_cell.length_b   1.000
_cell.length_c   1.000
_cell.angle_alpha   90.00
_cell.angle_beta   90.00
_cell.angle_gamma   90.00
#
_symmetry.space_group_name_H-M   'P 1'
#
loop_
_entity.id
_entity.type
_entity.pdbx_description
1 polymer ?
#
loop_
_entity_poly.entity_id
_entity_poly.type
_entity_poly.pdbx_seq_one_letter_code
_entity_poly.pdbx_strand_id
1 'polypeptide(L)'
;MSHRSAASWLASGALLVAVTLAHPAYGGDASGIIARVKRSVVAVGTFERDRSPAFEFRGTGFAVAGGTTIVTNAHVLPGVLDPARNEVLAILIPGPRPEAAQVREVRRLAIDPGMDLALLKLDGDPLPALKLGDSDKVGEGQEILITGFPLGGVLGPYAATHHGMISAITPIAIPQGRAADLNPALVHRLTSGSFPVFQLDATAYPGNSGSPIYDPDTGDVLGIVNMVFVKGTKEAALSQPSGITYAVPASHVTALLRNASSEPAK
;
A
#
# COMPACT_ATOMS: atom_id res chain seq x y z
N MET A 1 -14.52 -79.84 51.13
CA MET A 1 -15.50 -79.32 50.15
C MET A 1 -15.13 -77.87 49.89
N SER A 2 -14.51 -77.62 48.72
CA SER A 2 -13.91 -76.34 48.38
C SER A 2 -14.68 -75.70 47.23
N HIS A 3 -15.22 -74.54 47.42
CA HIS A 3 -15.82 -73.75 46.37
C HIS A 3 -14.81 -72.68 45.91
N ARG A 4 -14.33 -72.83 44.68
CA ARG A 4 -13.53 -71.82 43.96
C ARG A 4 -14.49 -70.88 43.23
N SER A 5 -14.47 -69.59 43.65
CA SER A 5 -15.15 -68.50 42.92
C SER A 5 -14.17 -68.00 41.82
N ALA A 6 -14.66 -68.05 40.58
CA ALA A 6 -13.97 -67.44 39.44
C ALA A 6 -14.38 -65.96 39.34
N ALA A 7 -13.41 -65.06 39.47
CA ALA A 7 -13.59 -63.62 39.23
C ALA A 7 -13.31 -63.34 37.77
N SER A 8 -14.33 -62.90 37.03
CA SER A 8 -14.22 -62.44 35.64
C SER A 8 -13.78 -60.96 35.60
N TRP A 9 -12.61 -60.70 35.08
CA TRP A 9 -12.13 -59.36 34.80
C TRP A 9 -12.68 -58.86 33.44
N LEU A 10 -13.63 -57.92 33.47
CA LEU A 10 -14.04 -57.15 32.29
C LEU A 10 -13.03 -56.05 32.05
N ALA A 11 -12.22 -56.23 31.03
CA ALA A 11 -11.33 -55.19 30.52
C ALA A 11 -12.12 -54.19 29.68
N SER A 12 -12.44 -53.03 30.23
CA SER A 12 -13.02 -51.92 29.46
C SER A 12 -11.93 -51.21 28.69
N GLY A 13 -11.80 -51.49 27.41
CA GLY A 13 -10.93 -50.75 26.49
C GLY A 13 -11.51 -49.38 26.21
N ALA A 14 -10.90 -48.35 26.75
CA ALA A 14 -11.19 -46.95 26.37
C ALA A 14 -10.56 -46.66 24.98
N LEU A 15 -11.41 -46.52 23.95
CA LEU A 15 -11.00 -46.08 22.63
C LEU A 15 -10.74 -44.56 22.68
N LEU A 16 -9.49 -44.15 22.73
CA LEU A 16 -9.08 -42.75 22.63
C LEU A 16 -9.20 -42.36 21.14
N VAL A 17 -10.27 -41.67 20.76
CA VAL A 17 -10.39 -41.01 19.46
C VAL A 17 -9.57 -39.72 19.52
N ALA A 18 -8.37 -39.75 18.96
CA ALA A 18 -7.57 -38.56 18.74
C ALA A 18 -8.20 -37.74 17.61
N VAL A 19 -9.01 -36.75 17.94
CA VAL A 19 -9.48 -35.75 17.01
C VAL A 19 -8.27 -34.83 16.71
N THR A 20 -7.57 -35.11 15.62
CA THR A 20 -6.60 -34.18 15.06
C THR A 20 -7.40 -32.97 14.53
N LEU A 21 -7.43 -31.89 15.31
CA LEU A 21 -7.86 -30.58 14.82
C LEU A 21 -6.83 -30.17 13.76
N ALA A 22 -7.14 -30.44 12.50
CA ALA A 22 -6.45 -29.85 11.37
C ALA A 22 -6.73 -28.33 11.45
N HIS A 23 -5.82 -27.58 12.04
CA HIS A 23 -5.82 -26.14 11.90
C HIS A 23 -5.61 -25.91 10.39
N PRO A 24 -6.49 -25.13 9.71
CA PRO A 24 -6.16 -24.68 8.38
C PRO A 24 -4.82 -23.96 8.50
N ALA A 25 -3.80 -24.49 7.84
CA ALA A 25 -2.55 -23.78 7.68
C ALA A 25 -2.91 -22.51 6.87
N TYR A 26 -3.07 -21.38 7.55
CA TYR A 26 -3.01 -20.06 6.94
C TYR A 26 -1.57 -19.87 6.45
N GLY A 27 -1.31 -20.39 5.29
CA GLY A 27 -0.01 -20.42 4.67
C GLY A 27 -0.16 -20.63 3.18
N GLY A 28 -0.94 -19.76 2.52
CA GLY A 28 -0.67 -19.44 1.14
C GLY A 28 0.79 -19.00 1.05
N ASP A 29 1.45 -19.14 -0.09
CA ASP A 29 2.84 -18.72 -0.30
C ASP A 29 2.95 -17.17 -0.21
N ALA A 30 2.69 -16.62 0.98
CA ALA A 30 2.80 -15.18 1.25
C ALA A 30 4.20 -14.67 0.90
N SER A 31 5.23 -15.49 1.05
CA SER A 31 6.60 -15.14 0.69
C SER A 31 6.74 -14.93 -0.82
N GLY A 32 6.17 -15.83 -1.63
CA GLY A 32 6.18 -15.73 -3.09
C GLY A 32 5.35 -14.53 -3.58
N ILE A 33 4.20 -14.27 -2.95
CA ILE A 33 3.37 -13.10 -3.26
C ILE A 33 4.10 -11.81 -2.94
N ILE A 34 4.68 -11.69 -1.74
CA ILE A 34 5.48 -10.54 -1.32
C ILE A 34 6.66 -10.31 -2.30
N ALA A 35 7.39 -11.36 -2.64
CA ALA A 35 8.51 -11.27 -3.58
C ALA A 35 8.05 -10.78 -4.97
N ARG A 36 6.89 -11.24 -5.44
CA ARG A 36 6.27 -10.78 -6.68
C ARG A 36 5.88 -9.31 -6.62
N VAL A 37 5.16 -8.90 -5.58
CA VAL A 37 4.69 -7.53 -5.39
C VAL A 37 5.85 -6.55 -5.28
N LYS A 38 6.89 -6.90 -4.52
CA LYS A 38 8.08 -6.05 -4.34
C LYS A 38 8.76 -5.65 -5.67
N ARG A 39 8.70 -6.49 -6.70
CA ARG A 39 9.27 -6.17 -8.02
C ARG A 39 8.50 -5.08 -8.78
N SER A 40 7.28 -4.81 -8.35
CA SER A 40 6.40 -3.80 -8.95
C SER A 40 6.36 -2.50 -8.14
N VAL A 41 6.92 -2.50 -6.92
CA VAL A 41 6.90 -1.36 -6.01
C VAL A 41 8.18 -0.56 -6.15
N VAL A 42 8.03 0.76 -6.28
CA VAL A 42 9.12 1.71 -6.53
C VAL A 42 9.08 2.87 -5.55
N ALA A 43 10.22 3.47 -5.29
CA ALA A 43 10.25 4.77 -4.63
C ALA A 43 9.96 5.87 -5.64
N VAL A 44 9.15 6.86 -5.25
CA VAL A 44 8.80 8.03 -6.06
C VAL A 44 9.49 9.24 -5.47
N GLY A 45 10.07 10.08 -6.32
CA GLY A 45 10.78 11.26 -5.88
C GLY A 45 11.22 12.16 -7.02
N THR A 46 12.22 12.99 -6.75
CA THR A 46 12.88 13.82 -7.75
C THR A 46 14.35 13.44 -7.90
N PHE A 47 14.87 13.64 -9.08
CA PHE A 47 16.28 13.41 -9.38
C PHE A 47 16.92 14.69 -9.91
N GLU A 48 18.07 15.02 -9.35
CA GLU A 48 18.95 16.12 -9.75
C GLU A 48 20.39 15.61 -9.70
N ARG A 49 21.08 15.64 -10.82
CA ARG A 49 22.40 14.99 -10.97
C ARG A 49 23.43 15.50 -9.96
N ASP A 50 23.42 16.81 -9.69
CA ASP A 50 24.45 17.50 -8.89
C ASP A 50 24.06 17.61 -7.41
N ARG A 51 22.87 17.11 -7.02
CA ARG A 51 22.42 17.06 -5.64
C ARG A 51 23.02 15.85 -4.91
N SER A 52 23.24 15.97 -3.63
CA SER A 52 23.67 14.86 -2.77
C SER A 52 22.68 14.67 -1.60
N PRO A 53 21.92 13.56 -1.56
CA PRO A 53 21.82 12.51 -2.58
C PRO A 53 21.11 12.99 -3.85
N ALA A 54 21.50 12.46 -5.00
CA ALA A 54 20.92 12.86 -6.30
C ALA A 54 19.43 12.55 -6.41
N PHE A 55 18.96 11.43 -5.83
CA PHE A 55 17.54 11.07 -5.74
C PHE A 55 16.99 11.52 -4.38
N GLU A 56 15.98 12.38 -4.39
CA GLU A 56 15.23 12.79 -3.21
C GLU A 56 13.93 12.01 -3.11
N PHE A 57 13.84 11.17 -2.09
CA PHE A 57 12.68 10.34 -1.83
C PHE A 57 11.49 11.17 -1.32
N ARG A 58 10.29 10.89 -1.84
CA ARG A 58 9.04 11.57 -1.43
C ARG A 58 7.93 10.61 -1.01
N GLY A 59 7.88 9.40 -1.57
CA GLY A 59 6.88 8.41 -1.26
C GLY A 59 7.04 7.12 -2.06
N THR A 60 6.06 6.28 -1.99
CA THR A 60 5.99 4.98 -2.67
C THR A 60 5.09 5.07 -3.91
N GLY A 61 5.34 4.21 -4.87
CA GLY A 61 4.46 3.95 -6.00
C GLY A 61 4.54 2.50 -6.45
N PHE A 62 3.66 2.10 -7.34
CA PHE A 62 3.67 0.75 -7.89
C PHE A 62 3.19 0.71 -9.34
N ALA A 63 3.68 -0.25 -10.09
CA ALA A 63 3.39 -0.39 -11.51
C ALA A 63 2.07 -1.13 -11.76
N VAL A 64 1.28 -0.59 -12.69
CA VAL A 64 0.02 -1.16 -13.19
C VAL A 64 -0.05 -1.04 -14.72
N ALA A 65 -1.14 -1.43 -15.32
CA ALA A 65 -1.44 -1.20 -16.76
C ALA A 65 -0.26 -1.60 -17.68
N GLY A 66 0.11 -2.89 -17.64
CA GLY A 66 1.21 -3.42 -18.44
C GLY A 66 2.61 -2.98 -17.99
N GLY A 67 2.73 -2.37 -16.80
CA GLY A 67 4.02 -2.01 -16.20
C GLY A 67 4.59 -0.66 -16.64
N THR A 68 3.85 0.11 -17.43
CA THR A 68 4.28 1.44 -17.91
C THR A 68 3.59 2.61 -17.22
N THR A 69 2.70 2.32 -16.26
CA THR A 69 2.02 3.33 -15.47
C THR A 69 2.31 3.08 -14.00
N ILE A 70 2.79 4.10 -13.29
CA ILE A 70 3.03 4.07 -11.86
C ILE A 70 1.91 4.81 -11.16
N VAL A 71 1.30 4.17 -10.17
CA VAL A 71 0.31 4.76 -9.26
C VAL A 71 1.02 5.27 -8.02
N THR A 72 0.65 6.45 -7.56
CA THR A 72 1.09 7.05 -6.28
C THR A 72 0.04 8.04 -5.77
N ASN A 73 0.29 8.71 -4.64
CA ASN A 73 -0.55 9.82 -4.20
C ASN A 73 -0.18 11.14 -4.90
N ALA A 74 -1.15 12.04 -5.05
CA ALA A 74 -0.91 13.36 -5.64
C ALA A 74 0.03 14.22 -4.77
N HIS A 75 -0.10 14.16 -3.44
CA HIS A 75 0.77 14.90 -2.51
C HIS A 75 2.23 14.42 -2.50
N VAL A 76 2.52 13.22 -3.02
CA VAL A 76 3.89 12.71 -3.19
C VAL A 76 4.63 13.49 -4.28
N LEU A 77 3.91 14.01 -5.27
CA LEU A 77 4.52 14.77 -6.36
C LEU A 77 4.97 16.14 -5.88
N PRO A 78 6.09 16.66 -6.40
CA PRO A 78 6.50 18.04 -6.14
C PRO A 78 5.49 19.02 -6.75
N GLY A 79 5.24 20.13 -6.06
CA GLY A 79 4.41 21.20 -6.60
C GLY A 79 5.05 21.85 -7.84
N VAL A 80 6.37 22.09 -7.75
CA VAL A 80 7.21 22.66 -8.81
C VAL A 80 8.54 21.91 -8.83
N LEU A 81 9.03 21.61 -10.01
CA LEU A 81 10.39 21.13 -10.26
C LEU A 81 11.28 22.34 -10.52
N ASP A 82 12.58 22.27 -10.19
CA ASP A 82 13.55 23.32 -10.48
C ASP A 82 14.22 23.08 -11.85
N PRO A 83 13.78 23.77 -12.91
CA PRO A 83 14.37 23.58 -14.23
C PRO A 83 15.78 24.13 -14.35
N ALA A 84 16.19 25.09 -13.49
CA ALA A 84 17.56 25.64 -13.50
C ALA A 84 18.59 24.60 -13.02
N ARG A 85 18.14 23.60 -12.26
CA ARG A 85 18.96 22.48 -11.78
C ARG A 85 18.74 21.20 -12.56
N ASN A 86 17.94 21.22 -13.62
CA ASN A 86 17.52 20.04 -14.34
C ASN A 86 16.89 18.98 -13.43
N GLU A 87 16.14 19.43 -12.42
CA GLU A 87 15.38 18.54 -11.54
C GLU A 87 14.25 17.90 -12.31
N VAL A 88 14.13 16.58 -12.24
CA VAL A 88 13.09 15.79 -12.91
C VAL A 88 12.32 14.90 -11.94
N LEU A 89 11.08 14.60 -12.28
CA LEU A 89 10.30 13.60 -11.58
C LEU A 89 10.87 12.22 -11.93
N ALA A 90 11.14 11.41 -10.92
CA ALA A 90 11.77 10.12 -11.12
C ALA A 90 11.25 9.05 -10.17
N ILE A 91 11.45 7.80 -10.56
CA ILE A 91 11.31 6.63 -9.70
C ILE A 91 12.68 6.00 -9.46
N LEU A 92 12.84 5.41 -8.28
CA LEU A 92 13.96 4.55 -7.97
C LEU A 92 13.46 3.11 -7.85
N ILE A 93 13.96 2.26 -8.71
CA ILE A 93 13.66 0.83 -8.77
C ILE A 93 14.70 0.11 -7.92
N PRO A 94 14.30 -0.61 -6.84
CA PRO A 94 15.25 -1.34 -6.01
C PRO A 94 15.97 -2.41 -6.81
N GLY A 95 17.26 -2.55 -6.56
CA GLY A 95 18.07 -3.68 -7.04
C GLY A 95 18.30 -4.71 -5.93
N PRO A 96 18.99 -5.82 -6.26
CA PRO A 96 19.38 -6.83 -5.27
C PRO A 96 20.35 -6.29 -4.21
N ARG A 97 21.00 -5.16 -4.48
CA ARG A 97 21.86 -4.38 -3.59
C ARG A 97 21.61 -2.90 -3.85
N PRO A 98 21.87 -2.00 -2.87
CA PRO A 98 21.63 -0.57 -3.03
C PRO A 98 22.28 0.03 -4.28
N GLU A 99 23.49 -0.41 -4.61
CA GLU A 99 24.28 0.08 -5.76
C GLU A 99 23.69 -0.35 -7.11
N ALA A 100 22.83 -1.38 -7.09
CA ALA A 100 22.11 -1.88 -8.26
C ALA A 100 20.73 -1.22 -8.44
N ALA A 101 20.37 -0.30 -7.56
CA ALA A 101 19.14 0.48 -7.72
C ALA A 101 19.23 1.38 -8.97
N GLN A 102 18.13 1.48 -9.71
CA GLN A 102 18.07 2.24 -10.94
C GLN A 102 17.12 3.43 -10.78
N VAL A 103 17.58 4.61 -11.13
CA VAL A 103 16.73 5.80 -11.25
C VAL A 103 16.24 5.90 -12.69
N ARG A 104 14.93 6.08 -12.87
CA ARG A 104 14.30 6.30 -14.18
C ARG A 104 13.39 7.51 -14.10
N GLU A 105 13.49 8.38 -15.09
CA GLU A 105 12.60 9.51 -15.23
C GLU A 105 11.19 9.04 -15.55
N VAL A 106 10.22 9.78 -15.03
CA VAL A 106 8.80 9.59 -15.31
C VAL A 106 8.14 10.93 -15.54
N ARG A 107 7.01 10.92 -16.23
CA ARG A 107 6.22 12.13 -16.43
C ARG A 107 4.82 11.96 -15.86
N ARG A 108 4.22 13.05 -15.44
CA ARG A 108 2.83 13.05 -14.98
C ARG A 108 1.91 12.65 -16.13
N LEU A 109 1.08 11.65 -15.90
CA LEU A 109 0.06 11.20 -16.84
C LEU A 109 -1.32 11.78 -16.48
N ALA A 110 -1.73 11.64 -15.20
CA ALA A 110 -2.99 12.18 -14.70
C ALA A 110 -2.87 12.45 -13.20
N ILE A 111 -3.71 13.35 -12.69
CA ILE A 111 -3.87 13.63 -11.25
C ILE A 111 -5.34 13.75 -10.93
N ASP A 112 -5.73 13.17 -9.80
CA ASP A 112 -7.00 13.40 -9.13
C ASP A 112 -6.72 13.98 -7.73
N PRO A 113 -6.78 15.32 -7.56
CA PRO A 113 -6.54 15.94 -6.26
C PRO A 113 -7.63 15.61 -5.23
N GLY A 114 -8.86 15.31 -5.68
CA GLY A 114 -9.97 14.94 -4.81
C GLY A 114 -9.72 13.62 -4.09
N MET A 115 -9.25 12.62 -4.81
CA MET A 115 -8.88 11.30 -4.30
C MET A 115 -7.42 11.23 -3.85
N ASP A 116 -6.64 12.30 -4.02
CA ASP A 116 -5.21 12.34 -3.77
C ASP A 116 -4.45 11.24 -4.50
N LEU A 117 -4.78 11.00 -5.76
CA LEU A 117 -4.17 10.00 -6.63
C LEU A 117 -3.41 10.64 -7.78
N ALA A 118 -2.33 10.01 -8.20
CA ALA A 118 -1.57 10.38 -9.38
C ALA A 118 -1.15 9.16 -10.19
N LEU A 119 -1.14 9.32 -11.51
CA LEU A 119 -0.58 8.38 -12.47
C LEU A 119 0.66 9.00 -13.10
N LEU A 120 1.74 8.23 -13.14
CA LEU A 120 2.98 8.61 -13.80
C LEU A 120 3.23 7.67 -14.96
N LYS A 121 3.66 8.20 -16.08
CA LYS A 121 4.08 7.42 -17.25
C LYS A 121 5.55 7.09 -17.12
N LEU A 122 5.85 5.81 -17.23
CA LEU A 122 7.19 5.27 -17.34
C LEU A 122 7.47 4.95 -18.82
N ASP A 123 8.50 5.55 -19.37
CA ASP A 123 8.95 5.27 -20.72
C ASP A 123 10.04 4.17 -20.70
N GLY A 124 10.17 3.42 -21.82
CA GLY A 124 11.09 2.30 -21.95
C GLY A 124 10.55 0.99 -21.38
N ASP A 125 11.44 0.13 -20.84
CA ASP A 125 11.09 -1.22 -20.41
C ASP A 125 10.05 -1.22 -19.30
N PRO A 126 8.96 -2.00 -19.44
CA PRO A 126 7.92 -2.07 -18.44
C PRO A 126 8.40 -2.80 -17.18
N LEU A 127 7.86 -2.40 -16.03
CA LEU A 127 7.99 -3.14 -14.78
C LEU A 127 6.94 -4.25 -14.70
N PRO A 128 7.13 -5.28 -13.87
CA PRO A 128 6.04 -6.20 -13.55
C PRO A 128 4.83 -5.41 -13.06
N ALA A 129 3.67 -5.62 -13.69
CA ALA A 129 2.44 -4.91 -13.33
C ALA A 129 1.68 -5.65 -12.23
N LEU A 130 1.18 -4.91 -11.23
CA LEU A 130 0.20 -5.43 -10.29
C LEU A 130 -1.20 -5.36 -10.92
N LYS A 131 -2.03 -6.32 -10.56
CA LYS A 131 -3.43 -6.34 -10.92
C LYS A 131 -4.22 -5.56 -9.86
N LEU A 132 -5.13 -4.68 -10.31
CA LEU A 132 -6.09 -4.03 -9.44
C LEU A 132 -7.23 -5.01 -9.16
N GLY A 133 -7.49 -5.26 -7.89
CA GLY A 133 -8.59 -6.09 -7.41
C GLY A 133 -9.91 -5.31 -7.38
N ASP A 134 -10.97 -6.04 -7.06
CA ASP A 134 -12.31 -5.48 -6.90
C ASP A 134 -12.46 -4.94 -5.46
N SER A 135 -12.15 -3.65 -5.28
CA SER A 135 -12.21 -3.01 -3.97
C SER A 135 -13.64 -2.82 -3.45
N ASP A 136 -14.66 -2.97 -4.29
CA ASP A 136 -16.05 -2.85 -3.86
C ASP A 136 -16.53 -4.12 -3.12
N LYS A 137 -15.77 -5.22 -3.22
CA LYS A 137 -16.00 -6.48 -2.48
C LYS A 137 -15.21 -6.58 -1.18
N VAL A 138 -14.38 -5.60 -0.88
CA VAL A 138 -13.60 -5.58 0.36
C VAL A 138 -14.52 -5.43 1.55
N GLY A 139 -14.32 -6.25 2.58
CA GLY A 139 -15.07 -6.20 3.84
C GLY A 139 -14.19 -5.85 5.03
N GLU A 140 -14.85 -5.36 6.10
CA GLU A 140 -14.20 -5.18 7.40
C GLU A 140 -13.74 -6.55 7.95
N GLY A 141 -12.57 -6.59 8.56
CA GLY A 141 -11.94 -7.83 9.03
C GLY A 141 -11.08 -8.53 7.97
N GLN A 142 -11.06 -8.05 6.72
CA GLN A 142 -10.21 -8.64 5.68
C GLN A 142 -8.75 -8.35 5.96
N GLU A 143 -7.92 -9.40 5.96
CA GLU A 143 -6.47 -9.32 6.06
C GLU A 143 -5.87 -8.69 4.80
N ILE A 144 -4.84 -7.90 5.00
CA ILE A 144 -4.12 -7.22 3.92
C ILE A 144 -2.61 -7.20 4.16
N LEU A 145 -1.86 -7.06 3.08
CA LEU A 145 -0.44 -6.72 3.13
C LEU A 145 -0.21 -5.33 2.54
N ILE A 146 0.77 -4.62 3.08
CA ILE A 146 1.21 -3.29 2.61
C ILE A 146 2.68 -3.38 2.27
N THR A 147 3.09 -3.01 1.06
CA THR A 147 4.50 -2.98 0.67
C THR A 147 4.89 -1.57 0.23
N GLY A 148 5.91 -1.00 0.86
CA GLY A 148 6.39 0.34 0.54
C GLY A 148 7.74 0.64 1.16
N PHE A 149 8.11 1.92 1.20
CA PHE A 149 9.40 2.39 1.72
C PHE A 149 9.17 3.21 2.99
N PRO A 150 8.97 2.54 4.15
CA PRO A 150 8.83 3.24 5.42
C PRO A 150 10.12 4.04 5.71
N LEU A 151 9.95 5.30 6.18
CA LEU A 151 11.03 6.21 6.48
C LEU A 151 11.99 6.50 5.30
N GLY A 152 11.65 6.07 4.10
CA GLY A 152 12.28 6.43 2.84
C GLY A 152 13.80 6.38 2.84
N GLY A 153 14.43 7.55 2.64
CA GLY A 153 15.89 7.67 2.56
C GLY A 153 16.67 7.30 3.82
N VAL A 154 16.03 7.14 4.99
CA VAL A 154 16.71 6.79 6.25
C VAL A 154 17.09 5.31 6.29
N LEU A 155 16.20 4.44 5.81
CA LEU A 155 16.40 2.99 5.82
C LEU A 155 16.97 2.46 4.49
N GLY A 156 17.20 3.34 3.51
CA GLY A 156 17.67 2.96 2.18
C GLY A 156 16.55 2.44 1.25
N PRO A 157 16.90 2.03 0.02
CA PRO A 157 15.95 1.65 -1.03
C PRO A 157 15.39 0.22 -0.85
N TYR A 158 15.03 -0.15 0.37
CA TYR A 158 14.49 -1.46 0.69
C TYR A 158 12.99 -1.38 0.94
N ALA A 159 12.19 -1.98 0.07
CA ALA A 159 10.77 -2.11 0.31
C ALA A 159 10.50 -3.07 1.47
N ALA A 160 9.76 -2.63 2.48
CA ALA A 160 9.28 -3.43 3.58
C ALA A 160 7.81 -3.81 3.39
N THR A 161 7.43 -5.00 3.85
CA THR A 161 6.05 -5.46 3.85
C THR A 161 5.54 -5.53 5.28
N HIS A 162 4.38 -4.94 5.52
CA HIS A 162 3.65 -4.95 6.77
C HIS A 162 2.35 -5.73 6.58
N HIS A 163 1.94 -6.42 7.63
CA HIS A 163 0.65 -7.08 7.70
C HIS A 163 -0.35 -6.17 8.43
N GLY A 164 -1.63 -6.24 8.06
CA GLY A 164 -2.69 -5.49 8.68
C GLY A 164 -4.07 -6.01 8.28
N MET A 165 -5.09 -5.26 8.67
CA MET A 165 -6.48 -5.62 8.46
C MET A 165 -7.28 -4.36 8.10
N ILE A 166 -8.32 -4.52 7.27
CA ILE A 166 -9.35 -3.50 7.09
C ILE A 166 -10.19 -3.43 8.37
N SER A 167 -10.00 -2.40 9.18
CA SER A 167 -10.70 -2.26 10.47
C SER A 167 -12.05 -1.57 10.35
N ALA A 168 -12.22 -0.70 9.33
CA ALA A 168 -13.51 -0.08 9.01
C ALA A 168 -13.55 0.43 7.57
N ILE A 169 -14.74 0.51 7.01
CA ILE A 169 -15.03 1.22 5.76
C ILE A 169 -15.83 2.46 6.15
N THR A 170 -15.19 3.63 6.09
CA THR A 170 -15.76 4.87 6.62
C THR A 170 -15.70 5.98 5.59
N PRO A 171 -16.69 6.88 5.55
CA PRO A 171 -16.53 8.11 4.78
C PRO A 171 -15.33 8.87 5.30
N ILE A 172 -14.58 9.50 4.41
CA ILE A 172 -13.47 10.35 4.79
C ILE A 172 -13.95 11.36 5.84
N ALA A 173 -13.53 11.16 7.09
CA ALA A 173 -13.88 12.08 8.15
C ALA A 173 -13.12 13.39 7.91
N ILE A 174 -13.85 14.46 7.70
CA ILE A 174 -13.29 15.80 7.64
C ILE A 174 -12.67 16.07 8.99
N PRO A 175 -11.37 16.39 9.10
CA PRO A 175 -10.81 16.83 10.37
C PRO A 175 -11.64 18.02 10.87
N GLN A 176 -12.21 17.91 12.07
CA GLN A 176 -12.84 19.05 12.73
C GLN A 176 -11.72 20.03 13.15
N GLY A 177 -11.29 20.85 12.19
CA GLY A 177 -10.39 21.96 12.38
C GLY A 177 -11.16 23.28 12.31
N ARG A 178 -10.52 24.37 12.71
CA ARG A 178 -11.08 25.72 12.53
C ARG A 178 -11.18 26.01 11.03
N ALA A 179 -12.15 26.83 10.62
CA ALA A 179 -12.31 27.24 9.22
C ALA A 179 -11.01 27.86 8.61
N ALA A 180 -10.12 28.38 9.46
CA ALA A 180 -8.80 28.88 9.07
C ALA A 180 -7.83 27.78 8.60
N ASP A 181 -8.10 26.50 8.89
CA ASP A 181 -7.24 25.36 8.51
C ASP A 181 -7.67 24.73 7.17
N LEU A 182 -8.69 25.28 6.53
CA LEU A 182 -9.21 24.83 5.23
C LEU A 182 -8.26 25.28 4.11
N ASN A 183 -7.47 24.33 3.61
CA ASN A 183 -6.73 24.55 2.37
C ASN A 183 -7.62 24.27 1.14
N PRO A 184 -7.28 24.77 -0.06
CA PRO A 184 -8.08 24.57 -1.28
C PRO A 184 -8.38 23.11 -1.61
N ALA A 185 -7.46 22.19 -1.33
CA ALA A 185 -7.65 20.76 -1.56
C ALA A 185 -8.71 20.17 -0.60
N LEU A 186 -8.73 20.63 0.65
CA LEU A 186 -9.72 20.23 1.62
C LEU A 186 -11.12 20.80 1.27
N VAL A 187 -11.17 22.07 0.85
CA VAL A 187 -12.41 22.70 0.37
C VAL A 187 -12.95 21.92 -0.85
N HIS A 188 -12.10 21.56 -1.80
CA HIS A 188 -12.50 20.78 -2.97
C HIS A 188 -13.07 19.41 -2.54
N ARG A 189 -12.45 18.72 -1.58
CA ARG A 189 -12.97 17.46 -1.02
C ARG A 189 -14.34 17.60 -0.37
N LEU A 190 -14.54 18.69 0.37
CA LEU A 190 -15.81 19.01 1.02
C LEU A 190 -16.95 19.21 0.02
N THR A 191 -16.63 19.84 -1.12
CA THR A 191 -17.61 20.14 -2.18
C THR A 191 -17.82 18.98 -3.15
N SER A 192 -16.83 18.10 -3.30
CA SER A 192 -16.89 16.91 -4.19
C SER A 192 -17.67 15.73 -3.59
N GLY A 193 -18.08 15.82 -2.32
CA GLY A 193 -18.77 14.75 -1.61
C GLY A 193 -17.83 13.82 -0.84
N SER A 194 -18.37 13.19 0.19
CA SER A 194 -17.67 12.17 0.97
C SER A 194 -17.61 10.86 0.17
N PHE A 195 -16.44 10.26 0.09
CA PHE A 195 -16.27 8.92 -0.48
C PHE A 195 -15.73 7.95 0.59
N PRO A 196 -16.06 6.66 0.51
CA PRO A 196 -15.56 5.68 1.46
C PRO A 196 -14.06 5.47 1.30
N VAL A 197 -13.36 5.35 2.44
CA VAL A 197 -11.96 4.95 2.52
C VAL A 197 -11.84 3.75 3.45
N PHE A 198 -10.80 2.97 3.28
CA PHE A 198 -10.45 1.91 4.19
C PHE A 198 -9.66 2.47 5.36
N GLN A 199 -10.17 2.29 6.58
CA GLN A 199 -9.39 2.45 7.79
C GLN A 199 -8.69 1.12 8.07
N LEU A 200 -7.40 1.17 8.31
CA LEU A 200 -6.55 0.01 8.50
C LEU A 200 -6.08 -0.07 9.94
N ASP A 201 -6.12 -1.26 10.52
CA ASP A 201 -5.29 -1.64 11.66
C ASP A 201 -3.94 -2.10 11.12
N ALA A 202 -3.07 -1.14 10.91
CA ALA A 202 -1.74 -1.35 10.37
C ALA A 202 -0.86 -0.15 10.66
N THR A 203 0.38 -0.40 11.04
CA THR A 203 1.36 0.67 11.21
C THR A 203 1.88 1.14 9.87
N ALA A 204 1.69 2.41 9.56
CA ALA A 204 2.33 3.06 8.43
C ALA A 204 3.20 4.22 8.89
N TYR A 205 4.32 4.39 8.22
CA TYR A 205 5.31 5.43 8.47
C TYR A 205 5.36 6.43 7.32
N PRO A 206 5.88 7.66 7.55
CA PRO A 206 6.22 8.57 6.47
C PRO A 206 7.03 7.86 5.39
N GLY A 207 6.61 8.00 4.14
CA GLY A 207 7.15 7.25 3.01
C GLY A 207 6.25 6.12 2.51
N ASN A 208 5.31 5.61 3.33
CA ASN A 208 4.32 4.64 2.87
C ASN A 208 3.18 5.27 2.04
N SER A 209 3.08 6.60 1.95
CA SER A 209 2.15 7.24 1.00
C SER A 209 2.35 6.71 -0.41
N GLY A 210 1.27 6.23 -1.05
CA GLY A 210 1.31 5.61 -2.38
C GLY A 210 1.60 4.11 -2.40
N SER A 211 1.83 3.48 -1.24
CA SER A 211 2.00 2.01 -1.15
C SER A 211 0.73 1.28 -1.52
N PRO A 212 0.81 0.16 -2.27
CA PRO A 212 -0.34 -0.72 -2.46
C PRO A 212 -0.69 -1.42 -1.15
N ILE A 213 -1.98 -1.51 -0.83
CA ILE A 213 -2.54 -2.55 0.04
C ILE A 213 -3.09 -3.64 -0.85
N TYR A 214 -2.85 -4.89 -0.53
CA TYR A 214 -3.20 -6.00 -1.40
C TYR A 214 -3.60 -7.25 -0.61
N ASP A 215 -4.36 -8.08 -1.27
CA ASP A 215 -4.82 -9.37 -0.75
C ASP A 215 -3.64 -10.33 -0.56
N PRO A 216 -3.48 -10.96 0.61
CA PRO A 216 -2.33 -11.80 0.93
C PRO A 216 -2.27 -13.10 0.13
N ASP A 217 -3.40 -13.58 -0.42
CA ASP A 217 -3.48 -14.85 -1.14
C ASP A 217 -3.29 -14.67 -2.65
N THR A 218 -3.76 -13.55 -3.20
CA THR A 218 -3.73 -13.30 -4.65
C THR A 218 -2.68 -12.27 -5.06
N GLY A 219 -2.37 -11.31 -4.18
CA GLY A 219 -1.54 -10.13 -4.47
C GLY A 219 -2.27 -9.06 -5.30
N ASP A 220 -3.60 -9.18 -5.46
CA ASP A 220 -4.42 -8.17 -6.14
C ASP A 220 -4.49 -6.91 -5.26
N VAL A 221 -4.27 -5.74 -5.86
CA VAL A 221 -4.27 -4.47 -5.14
C VAL A 221 -5.70 -4.04 -4.82
N LEU A 222 -5.97 -3.84 -3.53
CA LEU A 222 -7.27 -3.45 -3.00
C LEU A 222 -7.38 -1.94 -2.75
N GLY A 223 -6.24 -1.26 -2.56
CA GLY A 223 -6.23 0.17 -2.31
C GLY A 223 -4.82 0.74 -2.21
N ILE A 224 -4.74 2.05 -1.94
CA ILE A 224 -3.51 2.84 -1.89
C ILE A 224 -3.42 3.56 -0.54
N VAL A 225 -2.34 3.32 0.21
CA VAL A 225 -2.08 3.99 1.50
C VAL A 225 -2.04 5.50 1.29
N ASN A 226 -2.78 6.22 2.15
CA ASN A 226 -2.80 7.67 2.16
C ASN A 226 -2.54 8.20 3.57
N MET A 227 -1.33 8.72 3.79
CA MET A 227 -0.89 9.22 5.10
C MET A 227 -1.38 10.65 5.41
N VAL A 228 -1.95 11.37 4.44
CA VAL A 228 -2.48 12.75 4.66
C VAL A 228 -3.73 12.73 5.54
N PHE A 229 -4.43 11.61 5.59
CA PHE A 229 -5.64 11.47 6.41
C PHE A 229 -5.34 11.24 7.89
N VAL A 230 -4.08 10.93 8.25
CA VAL A 230 -3.66 10.76 9.63
C VAL A 230 -3.43 12.13 10.27
N LYS A 231 -4.12 12.41 11.39
CA LYS A 231 -3.95 13.67 12.12
C LYS A 231 -2.56 13.75 12.76
N GLY A 232 -1.84 14.85 12.50
CA GLY A 232 -0.60 15.18 13.21
C GLY A 232 0.49 15.72 12.30
N THR A 233 1.54 16.25 12.90
CA THR A 233 2.77 16.64 12.19
C THR A 233 3.58 15.39 11.84
N LYS A 234 4.49 15.50 10.86
CA LYS A 234 5.43 14.41 10.54
C LYS A 234 6.23 13.96 11.77
N GLU A 235 6.58 14.89 12.64
CA GLU A 235 7.31 14.63 13.89
C GLU A 235 6.46 13.83 14.88
N ALA A 236 5.16 14.12 14.98
CA ALA A 236 4.24 13.37 15.83
C ALA A 236 4.02 11.94 15.31
N ALA A 237 3.96 11.75 13.99
CA ALA A 237 3.86 10.42 13.37
C ALA A 237 5.12 9.57 13.54
N LEU A 238 6.30 10.20 13.69
CA LEU A 238 7.55 9.52 13.98
C LEU A 238 7.71 9.16 15.46
N SER A 239 7.23 10.04 16.36
CA SER A 239 7.37 9.85 17.81
C SER A 239 6.27 9.00 18.42
N GLN A 240 5.08 9.01 17.80
CA GLN A 240 3.91 8.24 18.23
C GLN A 240 3.19 7.68 16.99
N PRO A 241 3.69 6.58 16.39
CA PRO A 241 3.01 5.94 15.29
C PRO A 241 1.62 5.52 15.73
N SER A 242 0.58 6.06 15.07
CA SER A 242 -0.78 5.59 15.29
C SER A 242 -0.94 4.25 14.56
N GLY A 243 -1.55 3.26 15.22
CA GLY A 243 -1.95 2.01 14.58
C GLY A 243 -3.08 2.19 13.53
N ILE A 244 -3.55 3.43 13.34
CA ILE A 244 -4.63 3.74 12.40
C ILE A 244 -4.02 4.38 11.16
N THR A 245 -4.25 3.75 10.02
CA THR A 245 -3.85 4.20 8.70
C THR A 245 -5.07 4.21 7.78
N TYR A 246 -5.05 4.99 6.71
CA TYR A 246 -6.13 5.03 5.73
C TYR A 246 -5.63 4.66 4.35
N ALA A 247 -6.52 4.06 3.54
CA ALA A 247 -6.25 3.78 2.14
C ALA A 247 -7.42 4.17 1.25
N VAL A 248 -7.11 4.67 0.06
CA VAL A 248 -8.09 4.95 -1.01
C VAL A 248 -8.37 3.64 -1.74
N PRO A 249 -9.64 3.24 -1.95
CA PRO A 249 -9.98 2.03 -2.70
C PRO A 249 -9.44 1.99 -4.12
N ALA A 250 -9.05 0.82 -4.61
CA ALA A 250 -8.45 0.63 -5.94
C ALA A 250 -9.41 0.96 -7.10
N SER A 251 -10.73 0.96 -6.87
CA SER A 251 -11.73 1.39 -7.86
C SER A 251 -11.51 2.82 -8.35
N HIS A 252 -11.01 3.73 -7.48
CA HIS A 252 -10.65 5.10 -7.86
C HIS A 252 -9.44 5.15 -8.81
N VAL A 253 -8.45 4.27 -8.63
CA VAL A 253 -7.33 4.13 -9.58
C VAL A 253 -7.83 3.63 -10.93
N THR A 254 -8.73 2.64 -10.91
CA THR A 254 -9.35 2.11 -12.14
C THR A 254 -10.11 3.19 -12.90
N ALA A 255 -10.83 4.05 -12.19
CA ALA A 255 -11.52 5.20 -12.79
C ALA A 255 -10.54 6.21 -13.40
N LEU A 256 -9.48 6.55 -12.66
CA LEU A 256 -8.45 7.51 -13.11
C LEU A 256 -7.70 6.98 -14.35
N LEU A 257 -7.38 5.68 -14.41
CA LEU A 257 -6.76 5.03 -15.57
C LEU A 257 -7.65 5.11 -16.82
N ARG A 258 -8.96 4.86 -16.65
CA ARG A 258 -9.93 4.97 -17.76
C ARG A 258 -9.99 6.40 -18.30
N ASN A 259 -10.06 7.39 -17.42
CA ASN A 259 -10.11 8.80 -17.82
C ASN A 259 -8.84 9.22 -18.54
N ALA A 260 -7.66 8.82 -18.03
CA ALA A 260 -6.37 9.12 -18.67
C ALA A 260 -6.21 8.46 -20.05
N SER A 261 -6.87 7.31 -20.28
CA SER A 261 -6.83 6.62 -21.58
C SER A 261 -7.79 7.22 -22.60
N SER A 262 -8.80 7.96 -22.17
CA SER A 262 -9.83 8.59 -23.04
C SER A 262 -9.46 10.02 -23.47
N GLU A 263 -8.48 10.67 -22.81
CA GLU A 263 -7.97 11.96 -23.27
C GLU A 263 -6.98 11.77 -24.43
N PRO A 264 -7.21 12.36 -25.62
CA PRO A 264 -6.22 12.32 -26.70
C PRO A 264 -4.93 13.01 -26.23
N ALA A 265 -3.80 12.37 -26.50
CA ALA A 265 -2.47 12.93 -26.22
C ALA A 265 -2.36 14.33 -26.83
N LYS A 266 -2.24 15.35 -25.97
CA LYS A 266 -1.96 16.74 -26.38
C LYS A 266 -0.49 16.92 -26.71
#